data_2e430249d24771bfe9bfc079bde2754e
#
_entry.id   2e430249d24771bfe9bfc079bde2754e
#
_cell.length_a   1.000
_cell.length_b   1.000
_cell.length_c   1.000
_cell.angle_alpha   90.00
_cell.angle_beta   90.00
_cell.angle_gamma   90.00
#
_symmetry.space_group_name_H-M   'P 1'
#
loop_
_entity.id
_entity.type
_entity.pdbx_description
1 polymer ?
#
loop_
_entity_poly.entity_id
_entity_poly.type
_entity_poly.pdbx_seq_one_letter_code
_entity_poly.pdbx_strand_id
1 'polypeptide(L)'
;MDMTNKEYGQYVNAKSKSSPSLKNCLWAFCVGGLICTLGQLLLTFYKSYCGLEPDDAAAAVSVTLICLSAILTGLGIFDKIAKHAGAGTLVPITGFANAVVSPALEFKSEGLVTGVAAKMFVIAGPVLVFGISASVVYGILLQLFGLA
;
A
#
# COMPACT_ATOMS: atom_id res chain seq x y z
N MET A 1 -3.02 -12.36 37.06
CA MET A 1 -3.10 -10.89 37.24
C MET A 1 -4.54 -10.49 36.92
N ASP A 2 -5.37 -10.34 37.95
CA ASP A 2 -6.77 -9.95 37.79
C ASP A 2 -6.86 -8.43 37.78
N MET A 3 -6.62 -7.84 36.61
CA MET A 3 -6.82 -6.40 36.39
C MET A 3 -8.19 -6.17 35.82
N THR A 4 -8.91 -5.19 36.32
CA THR A 4 -10.15 -4.76 35.72
C THR A 4 -9.89 -4.04 34.38
N ASN A 5 -10.86 -4.03 33.46
CA ASN A 5 -10.71 -3.35 32.14
C ASN A 5 -10.29 -1.88 32.29
N LYS A 6 -10.69 -1.22 33.37
CA LYS A 6 -10.36 0.18 33.64
C LYS A 6 -8.90 0.35 34.09
N GLU A 7 -8.40 -0.53 34.93
CA GLU A 7 -7.00 -0.55 35.37
C GLU A 7 -6.06 -0.93 34.20
N TYR A 8 -6.47 -1.89 33.36
CA TYR A 8 -5.75 -2.23 32.14
C TYR A 8 -5.65 -1.05 31.19
N GLY A 9 -6.75 -0.31 30.98
CA GLY A 9 -6.76 0.89 30.16
C GLY A 9 -5.81 1.99 30.68
N GLN A 10 -5.77 2.21 31.99
CA GLN A 10 -4.85 3.16 32.60
C GLN A 10 -3.38 2.70 32.47
N TYR A 11 -3.11 1.42 32.66
CA TYR A 11 -1.78 0.85 32.51
C TYR A 11 -1.27 0.95 31.07
N VAL A 12 -2.12 0.66 30.07
CA VAL A 12 -1.78 0.82 28.66
C VAL A 12 -1.49 2.28 28.32
N ASN A 13 -2.32 3.22 28.75
CA ASN A 13 -2.12 4.65 28.50
C ASN A 13 -0.83 5.19 29.15
N ALA A 14 -0.46 4.68 30.32
CA ALA A 14 0.78 5.07 30.99
C ALA A 14 2.04 4.49 30.31
N LYS A 15 1.92 3.33 29.64
CA LYS A 15 3.02 2.65 28.94
C LYS A 15 3.13 3.04 27.47
N SER A 16 2.04 3.41 26.81
CA SER A 16 2.04 3.82 25.40
C SER A 16 2.61 5.22 25.28
N LYS A 17 3.74 5.34 24.58
CA LYS A 17 4.32 6.64 24.23
C LYS A 17 3.43 7.34 23.20
N SER A 18 3.10 8.60 23.44
CA SER A 18 2.43 9.45 22.46
C SER A 18 3.31 9.58 21.20
N SER A 19 2.74 9.24 20.05
CA SER A 19 3.42 9.41 18.76
C SER A 19 3.53 10.90 18.40
N PRO A 20 4.69 11.38 17.92
CA PRO A 20 4.86 12.76 17.47
C PRO A 20 4.13 12.98 16.13
N SER A 21 2.82 13.21 16.20
CA SER A 21 1.91 13.24 15.04
C SER A 21 2.36 14.24 13.96
N LEU A 22 2.79 15.43 14.35
CA LEU A 22 3.23 16.46 13.41
C LEU A 22 4.47 16.04 12.62
N LYS A 23 5.46 15.47 13.30
CA LYS A 23 6.69 14.97 12.67
C LYS A 23 6.38 13.81 11.70
N ASN A 24 5.53 12.88 12.14
CA ASN A 24 5.13 11.74 11.33
C ASN A 24 4.33 12.19 10.10
N CYS A 25 3.46 13.19 10.24
CA CYS A 25 2.71 13.78 9.14
C CYS A 25 3.62 14.45 8.11
N LEU A 26 4.62 15.21 8.55
CA LEU A 26 5.62 15.83 7.64
C LEU A 26 6.41 14.77 6.87
N TRP A 27 6.89 13.72 7.54
CA TRP A 27 7.59 12.63 6.86
C TRP A 27 6.70 11.90 5.85
N ALA A 28 5.46 11.63 6.22
CA ALA A 28 4.50 10.99 5.33
C ALA A 28 4.22 11.86 4.10
N PHE A 29 4.07 13.18 4.28
CA PHE A 29 3.85 14.13 3.19
C PHE A 29 5.06 14.19 2.24
N CYS A 30 6.28 14.33 2.78
CA CYS A 30 7.48 14.41 1.95
C CYS A 30 7.72 13.13 1.15
N VAL A 31 7.65 11.96 1.79
CA VAL A 31 7.92 10.68 1.11
C VAL A 31 6.79 10.31 0.16
N GLY A 32 5.53 10.48 0.56
CA GLY A 32 4.39 10.25 -0.31
C GLY A 32 4.40 11.19 -1.52
N GLY A 33 4.73 12.48 -1.31
CA GLY A 33 4.91 13.46 -2.37
C GLY A 33 6.02 13.09 -3.35
N LEU A 34 7.16 12.58 -2.87
CA LEU A 34 8.24 12.07 -3.73
C LEU A 34 7.79 10.88 -4.58
N ILE A 35 7.04 9.94 -4.01
CA ILE A 35 6.51 8.80 -4.77
C ILE A 35 5.52 9.28 -5.84
N CYS A 36 4.63 10.23 -5.51
CA CYS A 36 3.70 10.83 -6.47
C CYS A 36 4.44 11.58 -7.58
N THR A 37 5.48 12.34 -7.25
CA THR A 37 6.31 13.05 -8.24
C THR A 37 7.01 12.07 -9.17
N LEU A 38 7.57 10.98 -8.64
CA LEU A 38 8.15 9.92 -9.45
C LEU A 38 7.10 9.29 -10.38
N GLY A 39 5.91 9.02 -9.88
CA GLY A 39 4.80 8.51 -10.69
C GLY A 39 4.43 9.47 -11.83
N GLN A 40 4.38 10.78 -11.57
CA GLN A 40 4.10 11.79 -12.57
C GLN A 40 5.21 11.89 -13.64
N LEU A 41 6.47 11.80 -13.22
CA LEU A 41 7.60 11.76 -14.16
C LEU A 41 7.53 10.55 -15.08
N LEU A 42 7.24 9.36 -14.53
CA LEU A 42 7.04 8.15 -15.33
C LEU A 42 5.85 8.29 -16.28
N LEU A 43 4.75 8.86 -15.84
CA LEU A 43 3.58 9.10 -16.68
C LEU A 43 3.91 10.01 -17.86
N THR A 44 4.62 11.10 -17.61
CA THR A 44 5.07 12.02 -18.66
C THR A 44 6.03 11.32 -19.63
N PHE A 45 6.95 10.51 -19.11
CA PHE A 45 7.86 9.73 -19.92
C PHE A 45 7.10 8.76 -20.84
N TYR A 46 6.18 7.95 -20.33
CA TYR A 46 5.43 6.99 -21.14
C TYR A 46 4.56 7.66 -22.20
N LYS A 47 3.94 8.79 -21.88
CA LYS A 47 3.14 9.55 -22.84
C LYS A 47 4.01 10.22 -23.91
N SER A 48 5.09 10.89 -23.53
CA SER A 48 5.88 11.70 -24.45
C SER A 48 6.88 10.91 -25.29
N TYR A 49 7.51 9.89 -24.71
CA TYR A 49 8.55 9.12 -25.39
C TYR A 49 8.05 7.78 -25.95
N CYS A 50 7.13 7.11 -25.24
CA CYS A 50 6.60 5.83 -25.71
C CYS A 50 5.31 5.99 -26.53
N GLY A 51 4.69 7.19 -26.54
CA GLY A 51 3.47 7.45 -27.30
C GLY A 51 2.27 6.65 -26.83
N LEU A 52 2.22 6.25 -25.54
CA LEU A 52 1.14 5.45 -25.00
C LEU A 52 -0.11 6.32 -24.79
N GLU A 53 -1.27 5.73 -25.04
CA GLU A 53 -2.56 6.33 -24.67
C GLU A 53 -2.62 6.59 -23.14
N PRO A 54 -3.43 7.56 -22.69
CA PRO A 54 -3.48 7.95 -21.28
C PRO A 54 -3.71 6.79 -20.30
N ASP A 55 -4.59 5.85 -20.64
CA ASP A 55 -4.95 4.72 -19.79
C ASP A 55 -3.83 3.66 -19.76
N ASP A 56 -3.22 3.38 -20.89
CA ASP A 56 -2.07 2.46 -21.00
C ASP A 56 -0.85 3.03 -20.29
N ALA A 57 -0.62 4.33 -20.39
CA ALA A 57 0.45 5.01 -19.67
C ALA A 57 0.26 4.93 -18.15
N ALA A 58 -0.96 5.11 -17.66
CA ALA A 58 -1.29 4.98 -16.23
C ALA A 58 -1.08 3.54 -15.72
N ALA A 59 -1.48 2.54 -16.52
CA ALA A 59 -1.24 1.14 -16.22
C ALA A 59 0.27 0.83 -16.18
N ALA A 60 1.04 1.31 -17.16
CA ALA A 60 2.50 1.13 -17.21
C ALA A 60 3.20 1.75 -16.00
N VAL A 61 2.80 2.95 -15.55
CA VAL A 61 3.31 3.57 -14.33
C VAL A 61 3.05 2.70 -13.12
N SER A 62 1.82 2.18 -12.98
CA SER A 62 1.44 1.32 -11.87
C SER A 62 2.30 0.06 -11.80
N VAL A 63 2.47 -0.62 -12.94
CA VAL A 63 3.32 -1.82 -13.04
C VAL A 63 4.78 -1.51 -12.70
N THR A 64 5.31 -0.39 -13.18
CA THR A 64 6.69 0.03 -12.90
C THR A 64 6.89 0.32 -11.41
N LEU A 65 5.98 1.03 -10.77
CA LEU A 65 6.05 1.33 -9.34
C LEU A 65 5.91 0.08 -8.48
N ILE A 66 5.04 -0.87 -8.86
CA ILE A 66 4.90 -2.18 -8.21
C ILE A 66 6.21 -2.96 -8.30
N CYS A 67 6.80 -3.05 -9.50
CA CYS A 67 8.06 -3.75 -9.73
C CYS A 67 9.20 -3.13 -8.89
N LEU A 68 9.32 -1.80 -8.91
CA LEU A 68 10.33 -1.08 -8.13
C LEU A 68 10.16 -1.34 -6.62
N SER A 69 8.92 -1.27 -6.12
CA SER A 69 8.63 -1.56 -4.72
C SER A 69 8.94 -3.01 -4.34
N ALA A 70 8.60 -3.97 -5.20
CA ALA A 70 8.91 -5.39 -4.99
C ALA A 70 10.43 -5.64 -4.89
N ILE A 71 11.22 -5.01 -5.75
CA ILE A 71 12.69 -5.08 -5.71
C ILE A 71 13.23 -4.46 -4.42
N LEU A 72 12.76 -3.27 -4.05
CA LEU A 72 13.19 -2.60 -2.81
C LEU A 72 12.80 -3.38 -1.55
N THR A 73 11.65 -4.06 -1.59
CA THR A 73 11.22 -4.97 -0.51
C THR A 73 12.12 -6.18 -0.42
N GLY A 74 12.44 -6.81 -1.56
CA GLY A 74 13.36 -7.94 -1.62
C GLY A 74 14.76 -7.63 -1.13
N LEU A 75 15.21 -6.39 -1.29
CA LEU A 75 16.49 -5.90 -0.79
C LEU A 75 16.44 -5.43 0.69
N GLY A 76 15.27 -5.44 1.33
CA GLY A 76 15.08 -4.96 2.71
C GLY A 76 15.29 -3.45 2.87
N ILE A 77 15.17 -2.68 1.78
CA ILE A 77 15.31 -1.20 1.77
C ILE A 77 13.97 -0.55 2.03
N PHE A 78 12.89 -1.08 1.47
CA PHE A 78 11.55 -0.49 1.57
C PHE A 78 11.11 -0.32 3.03
N ASP A 79 11.33 -1.33 3.87
CA ASP A 79 10.95 -1.31 5.28
C ASP A 79 11.68 -0.21 6.08
N LYS A 80 12.94 0.07 5.73
CA LYS A 80 13.70 1.15 6.36
C LYS A 80 13.10 2.52 6.04
N ILE A 81 12.61 2.70 4.81
CA ILE A 81 11.92 3.92 4.38
C ILE A 81 10.54 4.00 5.06
N ALA A 82 9.78 2.90 5.02
CA ALA A 82 8.44 2.82 5.59
C ALA A 82 8.40 3.08 7.10
N LYS A 83 9.42 2.66 7.84
CA LYS A 83 9.56 2.91 9.28
C LYS A 83 9.52 4.41 9.62
N HIS A 84 10.01 5.26 8.75
CA HIS A 84 10.02 6.72 8.97
C HIS A 84 8.86 7.43 8.28
N ALA A 85 8.47 6.94 7.11
CA ALA A 85 7.47 7.57 6.26
C ALA A 85 6.02 7.18 6.61
N GLY A 86 5.82 6.05 7.28
CA GLY A 86 4.47 5.61 7.72
C GLY A 86 3.45 5.61 6.58
N ALA A 87 2.38 6.40 6.71
CA ALA A 87 1.31 6.50 5.72
C ALA A 87 1.78 6.96 4.34
N GLY A 88 2.89 7.71 4.24
CA GLY A 88 3.43 8.17 2.97
C GLY A 88 3.92 7.06 2.04
N THR A 89 4.34 5.92 2.59
CA THR A 89 4.68 4.72 1.82
C THR A 89 3.53 3.73 1.73
N LEU A 90 2.61 3.75 2.69
CA LEU A 90 1.54 2.77 2.79
C LEU A 90 0.38 3.06 1.83
N VAL A 91 0.04 4.33 1.64
CA VAL A 91 -1.10 4.76 0.80
C VAL A 91 -0.87 4.55 -0.69
N PRO A 92 0.31 4.88 -1.27
CA PRO A 92 0.57 4.63 -2.68
C PRO A 92 0.59 3.14 -3.03
N ILE A 93 0.47 2.82 -4.33
CA ILE A 93 0.49 1.43 -4.84
C ILE A 93 1.77 0.66 -4.44
N THR A 94 2.84 1.37 -4.17
CA THR A 94 4.10 0.82 -3.66
C THR A 94 3.94 0.17 -2.29
N GLY A 95 3.09 0.71 -1.42
CA GLY A 95 2.78 0.13 -0.12
C GLY A 95 1.99 -1.17 -0.24
N PHE A 96 1.02 -1.22 -1.15
CA PHE A 96 0.30 -2.46 -1.44
C PHE A 96 1.24 -3.54 -1.99
N ALA A 97 2.12 -3.18 -2.92
CA ALA A 97 3.12 -4.11 -3.45
C ALA A 97 4.04 -4.67 -2.34
N ASN A 98 4.53 -3.81 -1.45
CA ASN A 98 5.32 -4.24 -0.28
C ASN A 98 4.53 -5.19 0.63
N ALA A 99 3.27 -4.88 0.93
CA ALA A 99 2.42 -5.68 1.80
C ALA A 99 2.12 -7.08 1.22
N VAL A 100 2.15 -7.23 -0.11
CA VAL A 100 1.98 -8.52 -0.80
C VAL A 100 3.31 -9.28 -0.89
N VAL A 101 4.40 -8.59 -1.23
CA VAL A 101 5.71 -9.22 -1.48
C VAL A 101 6.40 -9.64 -0.19
N SER A 102 6.29 -8.85 0.89
CA SER A 102 6.96 -9.14 2.16
C SER A 102 6.57 -10.51 2.75
N PRO A 103 5.29 -10.85 2.92
CA PRO A 103 4.90 -12.20 3.38
C PRO A 103 5.28 -13.30 2.39
N ALA A 104 5.23 -13.03 1.09
CA ALA A 104 5.64 -14.00 0.08
C ALA A 104 7.11 -14.40 0.21
N LEU A 105 7.99 -13.44 0.50
CA LEU A 105 9.41 -13.67 0.73
C LEU A 105 9.68 -14.38 2.06
N GLU A 106 8.96 -14.00 3.12
CA GLU A 106 9.10 -14.58 4.46
C GLU A 106 8.72 -16.07 4.47
N PHE A 107 7.62 -16.41 3.81
CA PHE A 107 7.08 -17.79 3.80
C PHE A 107 7.50 -18.61 2.58
N LYS A 108 8.48 -18.16 1.78
CA LYS A 108 8.95 -18.91 0.61
C LYS A 108 9.47 -20.32 0.91
N SER A 109 9.98 -20.55 2.12
CA SER A 109 10.46 -21.86 2.59
C SER A 109 9.33 -22.87 2.79
N GLU A 110 8.09 -22.43 2.94
CA GLU A 110 6.91 -23.31 3.07
C GLU A 110 6.38 -23.83 1.71
N GLY A 111 7.05 -23.47 0.61
CA GLY A 111 6.72 -23.89 -0.74
C GLY A 111 5.99 -22.82 -1.57
N LEU A 112 5.86 -23.12 -2.88
CA LEU A 112 5.31 -22.14 -3.83
C LEU A 112 3.80 -21.91 -3.62
N VAL A 113 3.03 -22.95 -3.38
CA VAL A 113 1.56 -22.87 -3.26
C VAL A 113 1.15 -22.48 -1.84
N THR A 114 1.59 -23.23 -0.84
CA THR A 114 1.19 -23.03 0.57
C THR A 114 1.88 -21.84 1.22
N GLY A 115 3.12 -21.58 0.87
CA GLY A 115 3.88 -20.42 1.32
C GLY A 115 3.62 -19.18 0.47
N VAL A 116 4.29 -19.06 -0.67
CA VAL A 116 4.30 -17.82 -1.47
C VAL A 116 2.90 -17.42 -1.92
N ALA A 117 2.21 -18.28 -2.68
CA ALA A 117 0.92 -17.92 -3.27
C ALA A 117 -0.15 -17.67 -2.20
N ALA A 118 -0.30 -18.57 -1.23
CA ALA A 118 -1.29 -18.40 -0.16
C ALA A 118 -1.06 -17.11 0.63
N LYS A 119 0.18 -16.77 0.96
CA LYS A 119 0.49 -15.57 1.75
C LYS A 119 0.31 -14.27 0.96
N MET A 120 0.57 -14.26 -0.34
CA MET A 120 0.23 -13.13 -1.21
C MET A 120 -1.28 -12.82 -1.17
N PHE A 121 -2.12 -13.85 -1.23
CA PHE A 121 -3.57 -13.70 -1.23
C PHE A 121 -4.16 -13.34 0.13
N VAL A 122 -3.47 -13.55 1.23
CA VAL A 122 -3.92 -13.10 2.57
C VAL A 122 -4.12 -11.58 2.59
N ILE A 123 -3.25 -10.83 1.92
CA ILE A 123 -3.37 -9.36 1.83
C ILE A 123 -4.14 -8.94 0.58
N ALA A 124 -3.79 -9.50 -0.59
CA ALA A 124 -4.42 -9.12 -1.86
C ALA A 124 -5.91 -9.52 -1.93
N GLY A 125 -6.28 -10.68 -1.36
CA GLY A 125 -7.65 -11.18 -1.41
C GLY A 125 -8.69 -10.21 -0.87
N PRO A 126 -8.61 -9.78 0.38
CA PRO A 126 -9.56 -8.81 0.95
C PRO A 126 -9.61 -7.48 0.17
N VAL A 127 -8.47 -6.96 -0.26
CA VAL A 127 -8.42 -5.70 -1.04
C VAL A 127 -9.16 -5.84 -2.36
N LEU A 128 -8.95 -6.94 -3.09
CA LEU A 128 -9.66 -7.21 -4.34
C LEU A 128 -11.16 -7.39 -4.12
N VAL A 129 -11.56 -8.18 -3.10
CA VAL A 129 -12.98 -8.43 -2.81
C VAL A 129 -13.69 -7.13 -2.45
N PHE A 130 -13.17 -6.34 -1.52
CA PHE A 130 -13.80 -5.08 -1.13
C PHE A 130 -13.74 -4.03 -2.24
N GLY A 131 -12.63 -3.93 -2.98
CA GLY A 131 -12.50 -2.99 -4.09
C GLY A 131 -13.48 -3.27 -5.22
N ILE A 132 -13.57 -4.53 -5.67
CA ILE A 132 -14.51 -4.93 -6.73
C ILE A 132 -15.95 -4.76 -6.24
N SER A 133 -16.28 -5.21 -5.02
CA SER A 133 -17.64 -5.09 -4.48
C SER A 133 -18.08 -3.62 -4.37
N ALA A 134 -17.21 -2.75 -3.88
CA ALA A 134 -17.48 -1.32 -3.80
C ALA A 134 -17.67 -0.69 -5.20
N SER A 135 -16.85 -1.08 -6.17
CA SER A 135 -16.96 -0.59 -7.56
C SER A 135 -18.27 -1.03 -8.21
N VAL A 136 -18.70 -2.27 -7.99
CA VAL A 136 -20.00 -2.78 -8.50
C VAL A 136 -21.16 -2.00 -7.89
N VAL A 137 -21.16 -1.83 -6.55
CA VAL A 137 -22.22 -1.05 -5.87
C VAL A 137 -22.24 0.40 -6.39
N TYR A 138 -21.08 1.03 -6.53
CA TYR A 138 -20.99 2.38 -7.06
C TYR A 138 -21.49 2.48 -8.50
N GLY A 139 -21.12 1.54 -9.37
CA GLY A 139 -21.58 1.49 -10.77
C GLY A 139 -23.10 1.32 -10.87
N ILE A 140 -23.70 0.47 -10.02
CA ILE A 140 -25.17 0.31 -9.96
C ILE A 140 -25.83 1.62 -9.53
N LEU A 141 -25.28 2.32 -8.54
CA LEU A 141 -25.82 3.61 -8.10
C LEU A 141 -25.75 4.66 -9.22
N LEU A 142 -24.63 4.77 -9.93
CA LEU A 142 -24.51 5.68 -11.07
C LEU A 142 -25.56 5.40 -12.13
N GLN A 143 -25.77 4.12 -12.47
CA GLN A 143 -26.77 3.72 -13.45
C GLN A 143 -28.20 4.06 -12.99
N LEU A 144 -28.53 3.82 -11.72
CA LEU A 144 -29.86 4.10 -11.16
C LEU A 144 -30.17 5.61 -11.14
N PHE A 145 -29.17 6.44 -10.87
CA PHE A 145 -29.33 7.90 -10.83
C PHE A 145 -29.12 8.58 -12.19
N GLY A 146 -28.87 7.83 -13.26
CA GLY A 146 -28.65 8.36 -14.61
C GLY A 146 -27.41 9.23 -14.73
N LEU A 147 -26.37 8.95 -13.92
CA LEU A 147 -25.11 9.70 -13.88
C LEU A 147 -23.98 8.98 -14.64
N ALA A 148 -24.28 7.84 -15.27
CA ALA A 148 -23.35 7.04 -16.07
C ALA A 148 -23.44 7.37 -17.55
#